data_6dda6345d0b6dc9a1e273a329e130c86
#
_entry.id   6dda6345d0b6dc9a1e273a329e130c86
#
_cell.length_a   1.000
_cell.length_b   1.000
_cell.length_c   1.000
_cell.angle_alpha   90.00
_cell.angle_beta   90.00
_cell.angle_gamma   90.00
#
_symmetry.space_group_name_H-M   'P 1'
#
loop_
_entity.id
_entity.type
_entity.pdbx_description
1 polymer ?
#
loop_
_entity_poly.entity_id
_entity_poly.type
_entity_poly.pdbx_seq_one_letter_code
_entity_poly.pdbx_strand_id
1 'polypeptide(L)'
;MPTHLLTLTAPERVATALADALTEGELLAADAAGAFDQGDGHWGLEAYFAEAPDTERLADAVTAILAEADAVSADDILAALAAMALRPLDGADWADLSLDSLPPIVAGRFRVFGEHNKPQPDELRRHDLVIEASTAFGTGDHASTQLALTALDAELKVHRPNHILDLGCGTGILALAAAKVLRAAAITASDIAAIAVRMSELNRTGNAVGSHLRIALADGLSHAAIRAGAPYDLVLANILPDPLSELAAGIVTTMAPGATLIIAGLRQGEERRLIAVYRRHGLVFGRRLRAKEWSALVFAKPCLARAPATGI
;
A
#
# COMPACT_ATOMS: atom_id res chain seq x y z
N MET A 1 1.05 -18.66 4.50
CA MET A 1 0.21 -18.33 3.33
C MET A 1 -1.20 -18.46 3.80
N PRO A 2 -2.07 -17.52 3.48
CA PRO A 2 -3.47 -17.81 3.64
C PRO A 2 -3.77 -19.04 2.80
N THR A 3 -4.53 -19.93 3.41
CA THR A 3 -4.89 -21.21 2.81
C THR A 3 -6.37 -21.26 2.44
N HIS A 4 -7.13 -20.22 2.82
CA HIS A 4 -8.57 -20.15 2.59
C HIS A 4 -8.99 -18.75 2.17
N LEU A 5 -9.92 -18.70 1.23
CA LEU A 5 -10.57 -17.50 0.72
C LEU A 5 -12.05 -17.53 1.03
N LEU A 6 -12.52 -16.48 1.67
CA LEU A 6 -13.92 -16.13 1.78
C LEU A 6 -14.29 -15.15 0.67
N THR A 7 -15.32 -15.48 -0.11
CA THR A 7 -15.89 -14.58 -1.11
C THR A 7 -17.36 -14.32 -0.81
N LEU A 8 -17.82 -13.13 -1.18
CA LEU A 8 -19.19 -12.69 -1.02
C LEU A 8 -19.49 -11.62 -2.06
N THR A 9 -20.71 -11.65 -2.63
CA THR A 9 -21.24 -10.55 -3.44
C THR A 9 -22.42 -9.92 -2.72
N ALA A 10 -22.37 -8.60 -2.50
CA ALA A 10 -23.36 -7.88 -1.72
C ALA A 10 -23.46 -6.40 -2.15
N PRO A 11 -24.41 -5.62 -1.63
CA PRO A 11 -24.37 -4.17 -1.76
C PRO A 11 -23.10 -3.57 -1.15
N GLU A 12 -22.65 -2.40 -1.68
CA GLU A 12 -21.44 -1.68 -1.26
C GLU A 12 -21.28 -1.61 0.27
N ARG A 13 -22.34 -1.14 0.96
CA ARG A 13 -22.35 -0.96 2.42
C ARG A 13 -22.07 -2.24 3.21
N VAL A 14 -22.52 -3.38 2.69
CA VAL A 14 -22.32 -4.70 3.33
C VAL A 14 -20.89 -5.19 3.09
N ALA A 15 -20.43 -5.11 1.84
CA ALA A 15 -19.09 -5.57 1.47
C ALA A 15 -18.00 -4.73 2.16
N THR A 16 -18.15 -3.40 2.23
CA THR A 16 -17.20 -2.51 2.89
C THR A 16 -17.17 -2.69 4.40
N ALA A 17 -18.35 -2.77 5.06
CA ALA A 17 -18.41 -2.98 6.51
C ALA A 17 -17.75 -4.30 6.93
N LEU A 18 -17.93 -5.36 6.15
CA LEU A 18 -17.28 -6.65 6.40
C LEU A 18 -15.77 -6.58 6.15
N ALA A 19 -15.33 -5.93 5.08
CA ALA A 19 -13.90 -5.80 4.78
C ALA A 19 -13.15 -5.06 5.89
N ASP A 20 -13.70 -3.95 6.36
CA ASP A 20 -13.11 -3.14 7.42
C ASP A 20 -13.04 -3.94 8.73
N ALA A 21 -14.15 -4.54 9.17
CA ALA A 21 -14.21 -5.29 10.43
C ALA A 21 -13.35 -6.56 10.43
N LEU A 22 -13.27 -7.29 9.30
CA LEU A 22 -12.41 -8.47 9.18
C LEU A 22 -10.92 -8.08 9.15
N THR A 23 -10.59 -6.89 8.68
CA THR A 23 -9.22 -6.37 8.72
C THR A 23 -8.83 -5.89 10.13
N GLU A 24 -9.76 -5.27 10.86
CA GLU A 24 -9.55 -4.81 12.24
C GLU A 24 -9.50 -5.95 13.26
N GLY A 25 -10.12 -7.09 12.96
CA GLY A 25 -9.91 -8.36 13.66
C GLY A 25 -10.56 -8.49 15.05
N GLU A 26 -11.57 -7.67 15.40
CA GLU A 26 -12.20 -7.72 16.74
C GLU A 26 -12.95 -9.03 17.02
N LEU A 27 -13.66 -9.57 16.05
CA LEU A 27 -14.45 -10.81 16.19
C LEU A 27 -13.81 -11.99 15.45
N LEU A 28 -13.27 -11.74 14.26
CA LEU A 28 -12.57 -12.68 13.41
C LEU A 28 -11.53 -11.94 12.58
N ALA A 29 -10.26 -12.26 12.77
CA ALA A 29 -9.18 -11.64 12.02
C ALA A 29 -8.93 -12.37 10.70
N ALA A 30 -9.03 -11.69 9.59
CA ALA A 30 -8.48 -12.12 8.32
C ALA A 30 -7.03 -11.61 8.16
N ASP A 31 -6.16 -12.36 7.46
CA ASP A 31 -4.82 -11.89 7.11
C ASP A 31 -4.87 -10.70 6.16
N ALA A 32 -5.92 -10.63 5.35
CA ALA A 32 -6.28 -9.50 4.50
C ALA A 32 -7.77 -9.59 4.14
N ALA A 33 -8.44 -8.44 4.02
CA ALA A 33 -9.78 -8.37 3.46
C ALA A 33 -9.92 -7.09 2.61
N GLY A 34 -10.81 -7.15 1.61
CA GLY A 34 -11.08 -6.01 0.75
C GLY A 34 -12.43 -6.11 0.06
N ALA A 35 -13.05 -4.96 -0.18
CA ALA A 35 -14.28 -4.85 -0.95
C ALA A 35 -14.00 -4.10 -2.26
N PHE A 36 -14.61 -4.53 -3.37
CA PHE A 36 -14.39 -3.97 -4.70
C PHE A 36 -15.67 -3.96 -5.52
N ASP A 37 -15.82 -2.94 -6.38
CA ASP A 37 -16.96 -2.81 -7.29
C ASP A 37 -16.84 -3.84 -8.42
N GLN A 38 -17.86 -4.70 -8.57
CA GLN A 38 -17.96 -5.69 -9.63
C GLN A 38 -18.73 -5.17 -10.86
N GLY A 39 -19.23 -3.93 -10.79
CA GLY A 39 -20.13 -3.34 -11.76
C GLY A 39 -21.61 -3.62 -11.45
N ASP A 40 -22.50 -2.91 -12.16
CA ASP A 40 -23.97 -3.02 -12.03
C ASP A 40 -24.52 -2.85 -10.60
N GLY A 41 -23.76 -2.15 -9.72
CA GLY A 41 -24.15 -1.90 -8.33
C GLY A 41 -23.90 -3.07 -7.37
N HIS A 42 -23.18 -4.07 -7.80
CA HIS A 42 -22.73 -5.20 -6.98
C HIS A 42 -21.29 -5.02 -6.54
N TRP A 43 -21.02 -5.32 -5.27
CA TRP A 43 -19.69 -5.30 -4.69
C TRP A 43 -19.26 -6.69 -4.27
N GLY A 44 -18.02 -7.04 -4.58
CA GLY A 44 -17.35 -8.23 -4.11
C GLY A 44 -16.64 -7.96 -2.78
N LEU A 45 -16.66 -8.95 -1.88
CA LEU A 45 -15.76 -9.05 -0.73
C LEU A 45 -14.86 -10.24 -0.96
N GLU A 46 -13.59 -10.07 -0.67
CA GLU A 46 -12.61 -11.14 -0.52
C GLU A 46 -11.91 -11.00 0.82
N ALA A 47 -11.85 -12.10 1.58
CA ALA A 47 -11.08 -12.15 2.82
C ALA A 47 -10.26 -13.44 2.88
N TYR A 48 -9.02 -13.31 3.31
CA TYR A 48 -7.99 -14.36 3.28
C TYR A 48 -7.61 -14.76 4.69
N PHE A 49 -7.53 -16.07 4.93
CA PHE A 49 -7.24 -16.65 6.24
C PHE A 49 -6.07 -17.63 6.14
N ALA A 50 -5.12 -17.56 7.08
CA ALA A 50 -4.01 -18.50 7.20
C ALA A 50 -4.48 -19.91 7.50
N GLU A 51 -5.55 -20.04 8.27
CA GLU A 51 -6.21 -21.29 8.61
C GLU A 51 -7.71 -21.17 8.31
N ALA A 52 -8.38 -22.28 8.01
CA ALA A 52 -9.82 -22.28 7.78
C ALA A 52 -10.54 -21.76 9.02
N PRO A 53 -11.27 -20.64 8.95
CA PRO A 53 -12.15 -20.29 10.05
C PRO A 53 -13.27 -21.34 10.18
N ASP A 54 -13.66 -21.59 11.41
CA ASP A 54 -14.84 -22.40 11.69
C ASP A 54 -16.09 -21.74 11.08
N THR A 55 -16.89 -22.52 10.35
CA THR A 55 -18.01 -21.99 9.56
C THR A 55 -19.10 -21.35 10.42
N GLU A 56 -19.36 -21.91 11.63
CA GLU A 56 -20.36 -21.35 12.54
C GLU A 56 -19.86 -20.04 13.14
N ARG A 57 -18.60 -20.00 13.59
CA ARG A 57 -17.95 -18.77 14.08
C ARG A 57 -17.87 -17.67 13.02
N LEU A 58 -17.61 -18.07 11.76
CA LEU A 58 -17.59 -17.12 10.64
C LEU A 58 -18.99 -16.52 10.41
N ALA A 59 -20.04 -17.33 10.40
CA ALA A 59 -21.42 -16.87 10.26
C ALA A 59 -21.85 -15.97 11.43
N ASP A 60 -21.49 -16.33 12.65
CA ASP A 60 -21.75 -15.52 13.85
C ASP A 60 -21.03 -14.18 13.79
N ALA A 61 -19.74 -14.16 13.38
CA ALA A 61 -18.97 -12.94 13.24
C ALA A 61 -19.56 -12.02 12.15
N VAL A 62 -19.88 -12.57 10.98
CA VAL A 62 -20.53 -11.81 9.90
C VAL A 62 -21.86 -11.22 10.35
N THR A 63 -22.67 -12.00 11.08
CA THR A 63 -23.94 -11.53 11.62
C THR A 63 -23.74 -10.39 12.61
N ALA A 64 -22.81 -10.53 13.55
CA ALA A 64 -22.53 -9.51 14.56
C ALA A 64 -22.00 -8.22 13.93
N ILE A 65 -21.04 -8.30 13.01
CA ILE A 65 -20.47 -7.15 12.29
C ILE A 65 -21.57 -6.38 11.55
N LEU A 66 -22.40 -7.09 10.78
CA LEU A 66 -23.43 -6.45 9.98
C LEU A 66 -24.61 -5.92 10.81
N ALA A 67 -24.86 -6.49 11.97
CA ALA A 67 -25.89 -5.98 12.89
C ALA A 67 -25.50 -4.63 13.52
N GLU A 68 -24.22 -4.34 13.63
CA GLU A 68 -23.69 -3.06 14.15
C GLU A 68 -23.46 -2.04 13.05
N ALA A 69 -23.43 -2.46 11.77
CA ALA A 69 -23.17 -1.57 10.65
C ALA A 69 -24.38 -0.68 10.31
N ASP A 70 -24.10 0.59 10.05
CA ASP A 70 -25.12 1.58 9.66
C ASP A 70 -25.82 1.19 8.34
N ALA A 71 -27.15 1.33 8.31
CA ALA A 71 -27.99 1.13 7.14
C ALA A 71 -28.01 -0.30 6.56
N VAL A 72 -27.59 -1.32 7.30
CA VAL A 72 -27.69 -2.74 6.93
C VAL A 72 -28.99 -3.32 7.52
N SER A 73 -29.80 -3.96 6.70
CA SER A 73 -31.05 -4.57 7.10
C SER A 73 -30.88 -6.06 7.45
N ALA A 74 -31.85 -6.65 8.17
CA ALA A 74 -31.86 -8.08 8.42
C ALA A 74 -31.87 -8.94 7.15
N ASP A 75 -32.52 -8.44 6.08
CA ASP A 75 -32.53 -9.10 4.78
C ASP A 75 -31.16 -9.04 4.10
N ASP A 76 -30.41 -7.94 4.26
CA ASP A 76 -29.03 -7.82 3.77
C ASP A 76 -28.11 -8.84 4.48
N ILE A 77 -28.27 -9.03 5.79
CA ILE A 77 -27.50 -10.01 6.57
C ILE A 77 -27.77 -11.44 6.07
N LEU A 78 -29.04 -11.80 5.91
CA LEU A 78 -29.43 -13.11 5.39
C LEU A 78 -28.91 -13.35 3.98
N ALA A 79 -28.98 -12.34 3.11
CA ALA A 79 -28.45 -12.39 1.76
C ALA A 79 -26.91 -12.56 1.76
N ALA A 80 -26.21 -11.84 2.64
CA ALA A 80 -24.77 -11.96 2.80
C ALA A 80 -24.36 -13.38 3.23
N LEU A 81 -25.01 -13.92 4.27
CA LEU A 81 -24.75 -15.28 4.73
C LEU A 81 -25.01 -16.34 3.65
N ALA A 82 -26.07 -16.15 2.85
CA ALA A 82 -26.42 -17.06 1.75
C ALA A 82 -25.45 -16.99 0.56
N ALA A 83 -24.85 -15.81 0.32
CA ALA A 83 -23.91 -15.58 -0.76
C ALA A 83 -22.44 -15.90 -0.37
N MET A 84 -22.18 -16.14 0.89
CA MET A 84 -20.87 -16.40 1.45
C MET A 84 -20.32 -17.75 0.99
N ALA A 85 -19.12 -17.77 0.44
CA ALA A 85 -18.41 -18.97 0.04
C ALA A 85 -17.00 -18.99 0.64
N LEU A 86 -16.69 -20.00 1.47
CA LEU A 86 -15.36 -20.25 1.99
C LEU A 86 -14.76 -21.45 1.25
N ARG A 87 -13.60 -21.26 0.64
CA ARG A 87 -12.90 -22.33 -0.07
C ARG A 87 -11.40 -22.37 0.24
N PRO A 88 -10.76 -23.54 0.18
CA PRO A 88 -9.32 -23.61 0.24
C PRO A 88 -8.73 -22.92 -1.00
N LEU A 89 -7.54 -22.33 -0.82
CA LEU A 89 -6.71 -21.78 -1.90
C LEU A 89 -5.65 -22.80 -2.27
N ASP A 90 -5.63 -23.22 -3.51
CA ASP A 90 -4.52 -24.01 -4.05
C ASP A 90 -3.54 -23.12 -4.86
N GLY A 91 -2.44 -23.72 -5.34
CA GLY A 91 -1.41 -22.97 -6.07
C GLY A 91 -1.89 -22.39 -7.42
N ALA A 92 -2.97 -22.92 -8.00
CA ALA A 92 -3.57 -22.42 -9.23
C ALA A 92 -4.51 -21.25 -8.96
N ASP A 93 -5.21 -21.25 -7.83
CA ASP A 93 -6.12 -20.16 -7.42
C ASP A 93 -5.42 -18.80 -7.30
N TRP A 94 -4.15 -18.80 -6.92
CA TRP A 94 -3.35 -17.58 -6.87
C TRP A 94 -3.08 -16.95 -8.24
N ALA A 95 -3.11 -17.75 -9.29
CA ALA A 95 -2.97 -17.27 -10.66
C ALA A 95 -4.30 -16.75 -11.22
N ASP A 96 -5.44 -17.30 -10.76
CA ASP A 96 -6.78 -16.95 -11.27
C ASP A 96 -7.44 -15.80 -10.48
N LEU A 97 -7.01 -15.51 -9.25
CA LEU A 97 -7.37 -14.30 -8.51
C LEU A 97 -6.74 -13.04 -9.13
N SER A 98 -6.25 -13.20 -10.35
CA SER A 98 -5.55 -12.16 -11.05
C SER A 98 -6.50 -11.04 -11.45
N LEU A 99 -6.07 -9.90 -11.16
CA LEU A 99 -6.23 -8.61 -11.82
C LEU A 99 -6.17 -8.71 -13.38
N ASP A 100 -6.70 -9.78 -13.97
CA ASP A 100 -6.60 -10.10 -15.41
C ASP A 100 -7.21 -9.02 -16.31
N SER A 101 -7.88 -8.02 -15.74
CA SER A 101 -8.51 -6.93 -16.47
C SER A 101 -7.84 -5.57 -16.32
N LEU A 102 -6.85 -5.41 -15.43
CA LEU A 102 -6.29 -4.08 -15.19
C LEU A 102 -5.18 -3.73 -16.19
N PRO A 103 -5.29 -2.58 -16.88
CA PRO A 103 -4.26 -2.16 -17.81
C PRO A 103 -2.95 -1.81 -17.07
N PRO A 104 -1.80 -1.90 -17.75
CA PRO A 104 -0.53 -1.50 -17.17
C PRO A 104 -0.56 -0.07 -16.64
N ILE A 105 0.01 0.14 -15.44
CA ILE A 105 0.19 1.49 -14.91
C ILE A 105 1.35 2.15 -15.63
N VAL A 106 1.12 3.33 -16.19
CA VAL A 106 2.17 4.16 -16.78
C VAL A 106 2.32 5.43 -15.96
N ALA A 107 3.52 5.62 -15.38
CA ALA A 107 3.83 6.76 -14.53
C ALA A 107 5.26 7.26 -14.79
N GLY A 108 5.40 8.29 -15.60
CA GLY A 108 6.69 8.81 -16.02
C GLY A 108 7.51 7.76 -16.79
N ARG A 109 8.70 7.39 -16.24
CA ARG A 109 9.56 6.35 -16.83
C ARG A 109 9.14 4.92 -16.48
N PHE A 110 8.25 4.76 -15.51
CA PHE A 110 7.83 3.46 -15.02
C PHE A 110 6.63 2.95 -15.81
N ARG A 111 6.71 1.69 -16.21
CA ARG A 111 5.56 0.88 -16.63
C ARG A 111 5.45 -0.30 -15.68
N VAL A 112 4.29 -0.51 -15.12
CA VAL A 112 4.02 -1.60 -14.18
C VAL A 112 3.03 -2.54 -14.79
N PHE A 113 3.39 -3.79 -14.84
CA PHE A 113 2.62 -4.89 -15.40
C PHE A 113 2.29 -5.90 -14.30
N GLY A 114 1.14 -6.53 -14.39
CA GLY A 114 0.90 -7.81 -13.74
C GLY A 114 1.64 -8.94 -14.47
N GLU A 115 1.81 -10.09 -13.83
CA GLU A 115 2.45 -11.24 -14.46
C GLU A 115 1.69 -11.69 -15.74
N HIS A 116 0.35 -11.59 -15.72
CA HIS A 116 -0.55 -11.97 -16.82
C HIS A 116 -0.43 -11.09 -18.07
N ASN A 117 -0.05 -9.82 -17.92
CA ASN A 117 0.05 -8.87 -19.04
C ASN A 117 1.46 -8.33 -19.26
N LYS A 118 2.48 -9.02 -18.70
CA LYS A 118 3.87 -8.63 -18.90
C LYS A 118 4.27 -8.71 -20.38
N PRO A 119 5.05 -7.74 -20.86
CA PRO A 119 5.62 -7.79 -22.21
C PRO A 119 6.55 -8.98 -22.39
N GLN A 120 6.79 -9.38 -23.63
CA GLN A 120 7.84 -10.34 -23.95
C GLN A 120 9.20 -9.79 -23.45
N PRO A 121 10.17 -10.67 -23.14
CA PRO A 121 11.45 -10.26 -22.58
C PRO A 121 12.22 -9.21 -23.40
N ASP A 122 12.08 -9.24 -24.72
CA ASP A 122 12.68 -8.29 -25.66
C ASP A 122 11.98 -6.93 -25.73
N GLU A 123 10.74 -6.86 -25.25
CA GLU A 123 9.93 -5.63 -25.17
C GLU A 123 10.07 -4.91 -23.82
N LEU A 124 10.64 -5.58 -22.81
CA LEU A 124 10.84 -5.02 -21.48
C LEU A 124 11.86 -3.88 -21.52
N ARG A 125 11.49 -2.75 -20.90
CA ARG A 125 12.35 -1.59 -20.74
C ARG A 125 13.06 -1.61 -19.38
N ARG A 126 14.13 -0.86 -19.27
CA ARG A 126 14.99 -0.82 -18.07
C ARG A 126 14.25 -0.53 -16.75
N HIS A 127 13.17 0.24 -16.79
CA HIS A 127 12.43 0.67 -15.62
C HIS A 127 11.03 0.04 -15.53
N ASP A 128 10.79 -1.00 -16.32
CA ASP A 128 9.59 -1.78 -16.22
C ASP A 128 9.61 -2.62 -14.95
N LEU A 129 8.45 -2.76 -14.35
CA LEU A 129 8.19 -3.55 -13.17
C LEU A 129 7.15 -4.60 -13.53
N VAL A 130 7.43 -5.84 -13.20
CA VAL A 130 6.43 -6.91 -13.20
C VAL A 130 6.10 -7.18 -11.75
N ILE A 131 4.87 -6.94 -11.37
CA ILE A 131 4.40 -7.08 -10.00
C ILE A 131 3.40 -8.23 -9.97
N GLU A 132 3.76 -9.24 -9.23
CA GLU A 132 2.79 -10.25 -8.86
C GLU A 132 1.82 -9.60 -7.87
N ALA A 133 0.59 -9.43 -8.32
CA ALA A 133 -0.45 -8.86 -7.51
C ALA A 133 -0.90 -9.91 -6.49
N SER A 134 -0.94 -9.51 -5.25
CA SER A 134 -1.70 -10.19 -4.23
C SER A 134 -2.80 -9.25 -3.76
N THR A 135 -3.75 -9.81 -3.07
CA THR A 135 -4.80 -9.10 -2.34
C THR A 135 -4.28 -8.09 -1.30
N ALA A 136 -2.98 -8.10 -1.01
CA ALA A 136 -2.30 -7.06 -0.25
C ALA A 136 -2.17 -5.72 -1.01
N PHE A 137 -2.55 -5.68 -2.30
CA PHE A 137 -2.71 -4.45 -3.05
C PHE A 137 -4.11 -3.90 -2.76
N GLY A 138 -4.20 -2.82 -2.01
CA GLY A 138 -5.47 -2.17 -1.66
C GLY A 138 -6.43 -2.09 -2.84
N THR A 139 -7.66 -2.37 -2.56
CA THR A 139 -8.83 -2.45 -3.42
C THR A 139 -8.78 -1.50 -4.63
N GLY A 140 -8.32 -2.01 -5.77
CA GLY A 140 -8.80 -1.64 -7.11
C GLY A 140 -8.47 -0.29 -7.70
N ASP A 141 -7.99 0.71 -6.98
CA ASP A 141 -7.69 1.99 -7.61
C ASP A 141 -6.18 2.24 -7.75
N HIS A 142 -5.64 1.86 -8.91
CA HIS A 142 -4.25 2.13 -9.28
C HIS A 142 -3.90 3.63 -9.29
N ALA A 143 -4.88 4.54 -9.14
CA ALA A 143 -4.66 5.98 -9.23
C ALA A 143 -3.73 6.49 -8.11
N SER A 144 -3.85 6.02 -6.87
CA SER A 144 -2.93 6.43 -5.79
C SER A 144 -1.50 5.98 -6.06
N THR A 145 -1.33 4.73 -6.50
CA THR A 145 -0.02 4.17 -6.87
C THR A 145 0.57 4.88 -8.09
N GLN A 146 -0.24 5.18 -9.10
CA GLN A 146 0.19 5.95 -10.26
C GLN A 146 0.66 7.36 -9.87
N LEU A 147 -0.05 8.02 -8.94
CA LEU A 147 0.34 9.33 -8.41
C LEU A 147 1.64 9.25 -7.62
N ALA A 148 1.82 8.24 -6.76
CA ALA A 148 3.03 8.02 -5.99
C ALA A 148 4.24 7.78 -6.91
N LEU A 149 4.11 6.91 -7.92
CA LEU A 149 5.15 6.66 -8.93
C LEU A 149 5.45 7.90 -9.76
N THR A 150 4.44 8.70 -10.13
CA THR A 150 4.63 9.95 -10.85
C THR A 150 5.40 10.97 -10.01
N ALA A 151 5.09 11.08 -8.72
CA ALA A 151 5.80 11.94 -7.78
C ALA A 151 7.25 11.46 -7.60
N LEU A 152 7.45 10.15 -7.45
CA LEU A 152 8.76 9.51 -7.34
C LEU A 152 9.60 9.76 -8.60
N ASP A 153 9.04 9.55 -9.80
CA ASP A 153 9.75 9.80 -11.06
C ASP A 153 10.23 11.24 -11.18
N ALA A 154 9.38 12.19 -10.81
CA ALA A 154 9.73 13.60 -10.82
C ALA A 154 10.83 13.93 -9.81
N GLU A 155 10.79 13.34 -8.60
CA GLU A 155 11.83 13.50 -7.59
C GLU A 155 13.17 12.93 -8.07
N LEU A 156 13.18 11.73 -8.61
CA LEU A 156 14.37 11.04 -9.10
C LEU A 156 14.98 11.65 -10.38
N LYS A 157 14.31 12.61 -11.04
CA LYS A 157 14.87 13.41 -12.14
C LYS A 157 15.78 14.53 -11.64
N VAL A 158 15.49 15.05 -10.45
CA VAL A 158 16.21 16.22 -9.89
C VAL A 158 17.14 15.85 -8.73
N HIS A 159 16.83 14.80 -7.99
CA HIS A 159 17.60 14.35 -6.84
C HIS A 159 18.10 12.91 -7.00
N ARG A 160 19.15 12.58 -6.24
CA ARG A 160 19.76 11.24 -6.19
C ARG A 160 19.88 10.82 -4.73
N PRO A 161 18.76 10.44 -4.08
CA PRO A 161 18.80 9.99 -2.69
C PRO A 161 19.64 8.71 -2.57
N ASN A 162 20.42 8.64 -1.47
CA ASN A 162 21.25 7.49 -1.16
C ASN A 162 20.59 6.55 -0.15
N HIS A 163 19.71 7.09 0.71
CA HIS A 163 18.98 6.34 1.73
C HIS A 163 17.48 6.57 1.53
N ILE A 164 16.75 5.50 1.24
CA ILE A 164 15.32 5.56 0.94
C ILE A 164 14.56 4.65 1.88
N LEU A 165 13.43 5.14 2.40
CA LEU A 165 12.43 4.36 3.12
C LEU A 165 11.15 4.27 2.30
N ASP A 166 10.61 3.06 2.16
CA ASP A 166 9.24 2.79 1.68
C ASP A 166 8.46 2.19 2.85
N LEU A 167 7.58 2.99 3.46
CA LEU A 167 6.82 2.65 4.66
C LEU A 167 5.41 2.18 4.28
N GLY A 168 5.04 0.97 4.70
CA GLY A 168 3.81 0.31 4.24
C GLY A 168 3.96 -0.08 2.77
N CYS A 169 4.98 -0.85 2.45
CA CYS A 169 5.41 -1.06 1.06
C CYS A 169 4.47 -1.96 0.25
N GLY A 170 3.57 -2.71 0.89
CA GLY A 170 2.67 -3.65 0.21
C GLY A 170 3.42 -4.63 -0.69
N THR A 171 3.19 -4.58 -1.98
CA THR A 171 3.90 -5.39 -2.99
C THR A 171 5.34 -4.92 -3.27
N GLY A 172 5.79 -3.83 -2.65
CA GLY A 172 7.12 -3.26 -2.83
C GLY A 172 7.28 -2.38 -4.06
N ILE A 173 6.21 -2.02 -4.73
CA ILE A 173 6.24 -1.33 -6.03
C ILE A 173 7.04 -0.02 -6.02
N LEU A 174 6.92 0.82 -4.99
CA LEU A 174 7.64 2.09 -4.90
C LEU A 174 9.12 1.88 -4.62
N ALA A 175 9.45 0.97 -3.69
CA ALA A 175 10.83 0.59 -3.40
C ALA A 175 11.52 -0.03 -4.63
N LEU A 176 10.82 -0.90 -5.36
CA LEU A 176 11.33 -1.52 -6.60
C LEU A 176 11.55 -0.48 -7.70
N ALA A 177 10.62 0.46 -7.87
CA ALA A 177 10.76 1.56 -8.82
C ALA A 177 12.00 2.40 -8.51
N ALA A 178 12.21 2.76 -7.23
CA ALA A 178 13.40 3.47 -6.78
C ALA A 178 14.68 2.64 -7.05
N ALA A 179 14.68 1.34 -6.73
CA ALA A 179 15.82 0.44 -6.91
C ALA A 179 16.23 0.26 -8.39
N LYS A 180 15.27 0.19 -9.30
CA LYS A 180 15.54 0.13 -10.75
C LYS A 180 16.28 1.37 -11.26
N VAL A 181 16.04 2.53 -10.65
CA VAL A 181 16.69 3.81 -11.03
C VAL A 181 18.01 3.99 -10.29
N LEU A 182 18.04 3.71 -8.99
CA LEU A 182 19.13 4.04 -8.07
C LEU A 182 19.83 2.77 -7.56
N ARG A 183 20.65 2.15 -8.38
CA ARG A 183 21.32 0.89 -8.08
C ARG A 183 22.32 0.96 -6.90
N ALA A 184 22.79 2.15 -6.56
CA ALA A 184 23.74 2.38 -5.47
C ALA A 184 23.08 2.86 -4.17
N ALA A 185 21.78 3.20 -4.19
CA ALA A 185 21.07 3.64 -3.00
C ALA A 185 20.78 2.45 -2.07
N ALA A 186 20.85 2.70 -0.77
CA ALA A 186 20.35 1.77 0.24
C ALA A 186 18.85 2.02 0.45
N ILE A 187 18.05 1.03 0.16
CA ILE A 187 16.58 1.13 0.23
C ILE A 187 16.08 0.18 1.30
N THR A 188 15.28 0.69 2.21
CA THR A 188 14.54 -0.09 3.20
C THR A 188 13.06 -0.01 2.87
N ALA A 189 12.43 -1.15 2.64
CA ALA A 189 10.98 -1.28 2.53
C ALA A 189 10.46 -1.97 3.78
N SER A 190 9.30 -1.58 4.27
CA SER A 190 8.72 -2.20 5.46
C SER A 190 7.21 -2.26 5.38
N ASP A 191 6.66 -3.32 5.96
CA ASP A 191 5.22 -3.47 6.10
C ASP A 191 4.90 -4.19 7.42
N ILE A 192 3.72 -3.93 7.96
CA ILE A 192 3.21 -4.60 9.16
C ILE A 192 2.68 -5.99 8.83
N ALA A 193 2.21 -6.22 7.60
CA ALA A 193 1.65 -7.48 7.15
C ALA A 193 2.75 -8.43 6.64
N ALA A 194 2.87 -9.62 7.22
CA ALA A 194 3.84 -10.61 6.79
C ALA A 194 3.64 -11.05 5.32
N ILE A 195 2.39 -11.05 4.84
CA ILE A 195 2.07 -11.34 3.45
C ILE A 195 2.63 -10.28 2.50
N ALA A 196 2.53 -8.99 2.85
CA ALA A 196 3.08 -7.88 2.07
C ALA A 196 4.62 -7.98 1.95
N VAL A 197 5.30 -8.27 3.07
CA VAL A 197 6.75 -8.50 3.08
C VAL A 197 7.14 -9.65 2.15
N ARG A 198 6.41 -10.75 2.20
CA ARG A 198 6.64 -11.91 1.33
C ARG A 198 6.45 -11.57 -0.14
N MET A 199 5.37 -10.87 -0.48
CA MET A 199 5.09 -10.44 -1.86
C MET A 199 6.15 -9.47 -2.36
N SER A 200 6.57 -8.52 -1.53
CA SER A 200 7.68 -7.63 -1.85
C SER A 200 8.98 -8.38 -2.16
N GLU A 201 9.30 -9.46 -1.41
CA GLU A 201 10.49 -10.28 -1.67
C GLU A 201 10.37 -11.08 -2.97
N LEU A 202 9.20 -11.64 -3.28
CA LEU A 202 8.91 -12.30 -4.56
C LEU A 202 9.09 -11.31 -5.71
N ASN A 203 8.48 -10.14 -5.61
CA ASN A 203 8.57 -9.10 -6.61
C ASN A 203 10.01 -8.55 -6.75
N ARG A 204 10.76 -8.45 -5.65
CA ARG A 204 12.19 -8.07 -5.68
C ARG A 204 12.99 -9.06 -6.52
N THR A 205 12.77 -10.34 -6.30
CA THR A 205 13.46 -11.44 -7.03
C THR A 205 13.05 -11.45 -8.50
N GLY A 206 11.74 -11.40 -8.80
CA GLY A 206 11.19 -11.39 -10.16
C GLY A 206 11.66 -10.20 -10.99
N ASN A 207 11.87 -9.04 -10.34
CA ASN A 207 12.42 -7.85 -11.00
C ASN A 207 13.95 -7.77 -11.03
N ALA A 208 14.66 -8.81 -10.60
CA ALA A 208 16.13 -8.86 -10.54
C ALA A 208 16.73 -7.68 -9.75
N VAL A 209 16.09 -7.25 -8.66
CA VAL A 209 16.59 -6.22 -7.76
C VAL A 209 17.47 -6.86 -6.68
N GLY A 210 18.68 -6.34 -6.52
CA GLY A 210 19.69 -6.89 -5.62
C GLY A 210 19.46 -6.55 -4.13
N SER A 211 20.46 -6.89 -3.32
CA SER A 211 20.43 -6.74 -1.84
C SER A 211 20.51 -5.31 -1.33
N HIS A 212 20.62 -4.31 -2.22
CA HIS A 212 20.53 -2.89 -1.87
C HIS A 212 19.10 -2.47 -1.51
N LEU A 213 18.09 -3.28 -1.86
CA LEU A 213 16.74 -3.21 -1.33
C LEU A 213 16.57 -4.28 -0.23
N ARG A 214 16.34 -3.82 1.00
CA ARG A 214 16.01 -4.66 2.15
C ARG A 214 14.54 -4.53 2.48
N ILE A 215 13.88 -5.65 2.74
CA ILE A 215 12.46 -5.69 3.09
C ILE A 215 12.35 -6.20 4.52
N ALA A 216 11.52 -5.58 5.35
CA ALA A 216 11.38 -5.90 6.77
C ALA A 216 9.92 -5.96 7.19
N LEU A 217 9.59 -6.97 7.99
CA LEU A 217 8.34 -7.00 8.74
C LEU A 217 8.49 -6.05 9.93
N ALA A 218 7.71 -4.97 9.95
CA ALA A 218 7.87 -3.91 10.95
C ALA A 218 6.55 -3.19 11.23
N ASP A 219 6.24 -3.09 12.51
CA ASP A 219 5.18 -2.22 13.00
C ASP A 219 5.73 -0.81 13.20
N GLY A 220 5.29 0.11 12.35
CA GLY A 220 5.74 1.51 12.33
C GLY A 220 7.25 1.67 12.14
N LEU A 221 7.83 2.66 12.81
CA LEU A 221 9.21 3.15 12.57
C LEU A 221 10.23 2.68 13.61
N SER A 222 9.82 1.98 14.66
CA SER A 222 10.68 1.56 15.76
C SER A 222 11.55 0.34 15.47
N HIS A 223 11.34 -0.34 14.36
CA HIS A 223 12.06 -1.55 13.98
C HIS A 223 13.56 -1.28 13.71
N ALA A 224 14.43 -2.22 14.11
CA ALA A 224 15.88 -2.06 14.01
C ALA A 224 16.38 -1.81 12.58
N ALA A 225 15.78 -2.46 11.57
CA ALA A 225 16.15 -2.29 10.16
C ALA A 225 15.88 -0.85 9.67
N ILE A 226 14.77 -0.24 10.11
CA ILE A 226 14.40 1.14 9.74
C ILE A 226 15.37 2.12 10.43
N ARG A 227 15.62 1.93 11.72
CA ARG A 227 16.58 2.78 12.47
C ARG A 227 18.00 2.72 11.90
N ALA A 228 18.43 1.54 11.47
CA ALA A 228 19.77 1.34 10.89
C ALA A 228 19.95 2.02 9.51
N GLY A 229 18.87 2.24 8.77
CA GLY A 229 18.89 2.95 7.48
C GLY A 229 18.76 4.46 7.59
N ALA A 230 18.33 4.98 8.74
CA ALA A 230 18.17 6.42 8.97
C ALA A 230 19.53 7.14 9.15
N PRO A 231 19.63 8.45 8.83
CA PRO A 231 18.56 9.28 8.29
C PRO A 231 18.31 9.06 6.80
N TYR A 232 17.04 9.18 6.37
CA TYR A 232 16.61 8.96 4.99
C TYR A 232 16.56 10.27 4.20
N ASP A 233 17.03 10.22 2.94
CA ASP A 233 16.97 11.33 1.99
C ASP A 233 15.61 11.40 1.29
N LEU A 234 14.94 10.25 1.17
CA LEU A 234 13.61 10.11 0.58
C LEU A 234 12.79 9.13 1.41
N VAL A 235 11.60 9.55 1.79
CA VAL A 235 10.60 8.68 2.43
C VAL A 235 9.36 8.61 1.53
N LEU A 236 8.91 7.39 1.28
CA LEU A 236 7.71 7.04 0.52
C LEU A 236 6.71 6.42 1.49
N ALA A 237 5.44 6.77 1.40
CA ALA A 237 4.36 6.12 2.14
C ALA A 237 3.05 6.22 1.34
N ASN A 238 2.60 5.09 0.81
CA ASN A 238 1.32 4.98 0.11
C ASN A 238 0.36 4.15 0.96
N ILE A 239 -0.07 4.73 2.08
CA ILE A 239 -0.91 4.09 3.09
C ILE A 239 -2.09 4.98 3.46
N LEU A 240 -3.01 4.47 4.26
CA LEU A 240 -4.21 5.17 4.70
C LEU A 240 -3.88 6.47 5.46
N PRO A 241 -4.80 7.47 5.44
CA PRO A 241 -4.57 8.79 6.01
C PRO A 241 -4.39 8.82 7.52
N ASP A 242 -5.03 7.93 8.26
CA ASP A 242 -4.94 7.91 9.72
C ASP A 242 -3.57 7.42 10.19
N PRO A 243 -3.04 6.27 9.73
CA PRO A 243 -1.65 5.91 9.94
C PRO A 243 -0.64 6.97 9.49
N LEU A 244 -0.87 7.66 8.35
CA LEU A 244 -0.01 8.77 7.92
C LEU A 244 0.02 9.92 8.94
N SER A 245 -1.10 10.20 9.60
CA SER A 245 -1.17 11.23 10.63
C SER A 245 -0.49 10.82 11.94
N GLU A 246 -0.70 9.57 12.36
CA GLU A 246 -0.15 9.00 13.60
C GLU A 246 1.37 8.86 13.54
N LEU A 247 1.88 8.39 12.42
CA LEU A 247 3.31 8.18 12.19
C LEU A 247 4.08 9.46 11.82
N ALA A 248 3.42 10.60 11.64
CA ALA A 248 4.02 11.81 11.09
C ALA A 248 5.27 12.28 11.87
N ALA A 249 5.20 12.32 13.21
CA ALA A 249 6.34 12.72 14.05
C ALA A 249 7.54 11.78 13.86
N GLY A 250 7.28 10.47 13.84
CA GLY A 250 8.30 9.45 13.63
C GLY A 250 8.91 9.55 12.23
N ILE A 251 8.08 9.68 11.18
CA ILE A 251 8.52 9.86 9.79
C ILE A 251 9.50 11.05 9.72
N VAL A 252 9.09 12.21 10.21
CA VAL A 252 9.93 13.42 10.15
C VAL A 252 11.24 13.24 10.93
N THR A 253 11.22 12.50 12.05
CA THR A 253 12.44 12.22 12.82
C THR A 253 13.43 11.35 12.04
N THR A 254 12.97 10.41 11.25
CA THR A 254 13.83 9.53 10.43
C THR A 254 14.42 10.22 9.19
N MET A 255 13.88 11.37 8.78
CA MET A 255 14.33 12.11 7.59
C MET A 255 15.61 12.90 7.84
N ALA A 256 16.50 12.94 6.86
CA ALA A 256 17.65 13.86 6.83
C ALA A 256 17.20 15.32 6.61
N PRO A 257 18.00 16.32 7.03
CA PRO A 257 17.81 17.70 6.55
C PRO A 257 17.90 17.74 5.02
N GLY A 258 16.95 18.42 4.38
CA GLY A 258 16.85 18.47 2.91
C GLY A 258 16.13 17.29 2.27
N ALA A 259 15.70 16.32 3.05
CA ALA A 259 14.99 15.13 2.57
C ALA A 259 13.60 15.44 2.02
N THR A 260 13.13 14.61 1.12
CA THR A 260 11.78 14.63 0.54
C THR A 260 10.91 13.55 1.17
N LEU A 261 9.64 13.89 1.44
CA LEU A 261 8.59 12.93 1.79
C LEU A 261 7.53 12.95 0.68
N ILE A 262 7.18 11.76 0.19
CA ILE A 262 6.06 11.56 -0.74
C ILE A 262 5.03 10.68 -0.03
N ILE A 263 3.82 11.21 0.17
CA ILE A 263 2.69 10.44 0.70
C ILE A 263 1.59 10.33 -0.34
N ALA A 264 0.94 9.18 -0.39
CA ALA A 264 -0.21 8.87 -1.25
C ALA A 264 -1.18 7.96 -0.50
N GLY A 265 -2.21 7.42 -1.16
CA GLY A 265 -3.23 6.63 -0.47
C GLY A 265 -4.26 7.47 0.27
N LEU A 266 -4.40 8.75 -0.10
CA LEU A 266 -5.33 9.69 0.50
C LEU A 266 -6.30 10.27 -0.54
N ARG A 267 -7.53 10.53 -0.13
CA ARG A 267 -8.51 11.24 -0.96
C ARG A 267 -8.32 12.76 -0.88
N GLN A 268 -8.81 13.49 -1.90
CA GLN A 268 -8.64 14.95 -1.96
C GLN A 268 -9.18 15.68 -0.73
N GLY A 269 -10.23 15.16 -0.09
CA GLY A 269 -10.80 15.73 1.15
C GLY A 269 -9.83 15.76 2.33
N GLU A 270 -8.84 14.86 2.34
CA GLU A 270 -7.89 14.67 3.45
C GLU A 270 -6.62 15.52 3.33
N GLU A 271 -6.37 16.10 2.15
CA GLU A 271 -5.16 16.88 1.87
C GLU A 271 -4.91 17.96 2.93
N ARG A 272 -5.94 18.75 3.28
CA ARG A 272 -5.81 19.86 4.23
C ARG A 272 -5.37 19.39 5.60
N ARG A 273 -5.93 18.27 6.06
CA ARG A 273 -5.59 17.64 7.35
C ARG A 273 -4.12 17.22 7.35
N LEU A 274 -3.71 16.42 6.38
CA LEU A 274 -2.34 15.91 6.30
C LEU A 274 -1.30 17.01 6.06
N ILE A 275 -1.59 18.01 5.24
CA ILE A 275 -0.71 19.17 5.07
C ILE A 275 -0.52 19.89 6.41
N ALA A 276 -1.59 20.09 7.21
CA ALA A 276 -1.49 20.72 8.50
C ALA A 276 -0.68 19.88 9.51
N VAL A 277 -0.86 18.55 9.50
CA VAL A 277 -0.11 17.62 10.35
C VAL A 277 1.39 17.71 10.06
N TYR A 278 1.81 17.52 8.83
CA TYR A 278 3.24 17.51 8.48
C TYR A 278 3.90 18.89 8.63
N ARG A 279 3.16 19.99 8.39
CA ARG A 279 3.65 21.34 8.67
C ARG A 279 3.92 21.58 10.17
N ARG A 280 3.08 21.05 11.06
CA ARG A 280 3.33 21.12 12.52
C ARG A 280 4.61 20.41 12.93
N HIS A 281 5.02 19.38 12.18
CA HIS A 281 6.28 18.69 12.40
C HIS A 281 7.45 19.31 11.61
N GLY A 282 7.28 20.52 11.05
CA GLY A 282 8.36 21.30 10.45
C GLY A 282 8.63 21.00 8.98
N LEU A 283 7.81 20.21 8.28
CA LEU A 283 7.96 20.02 6.84
C LEU A 283 7.33 21.19 6.07
N VAL A 284 7.95 21.50 4.93
CA VAL A 284 7.44 22.46 3.96
C VAL A 284 6.64 21.69 2.90
N PHE A 285 5.39 22.08 2.71
CA PHE A 285 4.59 21.54 1.61
C PHE A 285 5.11 22.06 0.28
N GLY A 286 5.44 21.13 -0.64
CA GLY A 286 5.96 21.45 -1.96
C GLY A 286 4.87 21.45 -3.02
N ARG A 287 4.30 20.29 -3.29
CA ARG A 287 3.30 20.11 -4.36
C ARG A 287 2.33 19.00 -4.08
N ARG A 288 1.24 18.99 -4.86
CA ARG A 288 0.25 17.90 -4.89
C ARG A 288 0.07 17.39 -6.31
N LEU A 289 -0.29 16.12 -6.41
CA LEU A 289 -0.76 15.48 -7.63
C LEU A 289 -2.15 14.92 -7.34
N ARG A 290 -3.04 14.95 -8.35
CA ARG A 290 -4.41 14.46 -8.22
C ARG A 290 -4.80 13.64 -9.43
N ALA A 291 -5.52 12.55 -9.21
CA ALA A 291 -6.16 11.75 -10.24
C ALA A 291 -7.44 11.16 -9.66
N LYS A 292 -8.56 11.34 -10.36
CA LYS A 292 -9.89 11.00 -9.85
C LYS A 292 -10.08 11.61 -8.43
N GLU A 293 -10.48 10.82 -7.42
CA GLU A 293 -10.61 11.22 -6.02
C GLU A 293 -9.30 11.21 -5.23
N TRP A 294 -8.25 10.59 -5.76
CA TRP A 294 -6.98 10.37 -5.07
C TRP A 294 -6.01 11.55 -5.19
N SER A 295 -5.15 11.63 -4.18
CA SER A 295 -4.08 12.62 -4.10
C SER A 295 -2.75 12.02 -3.67
N ALA A 296 -1.65 12.64 -4.13
CA ALA A 296 -0.32 12.46 -3.55
C ALA A 296 0.23 13.84 -3.17
N LEU A 297 0.90 13.89 -2.02
CA LEU A 297 1.48 15.11 -1.47
C LEU A 297 2.99 14.95 -1.33
N VAL A 298 3.72 15.99 -1.69
CA VAL A 298 5.18 16.04 -1.60
C VAL A 298 5.59 17.14 -0.63
N PHE A 299 6.44 16.78 0.33
CA PHE A 299 6.98 17.69 1.32
C PHE A 299 8.51 17.66 1.30
N ALA A 300 9.11 18.75 1.74
CA ALA A 300 10.55 18.85 1.97
C ALA A 300 10.84 19.13 3.45
N LYS A 301 11.85 18.46 4.00
CA LYS A 301 12.41 18.82 5.31
C LYS A 301 13.44 19.93 5.10
N PRO A 302 13.30 21.11 5.74
CA PRO A 302 14.24 22.18 5.58
C PRO A 302 15.67 21.75 5.91
N CYS A 303 16.65 22.23 5.15
CA CYS A 303 18.04 22.20 5.60
C CYS A 303 18.17 23.08 6.83
N LEU A 304 18.88 22.60 7.87
CA LEU A 304 19.27 23.46 8.97
C LEU A 304 20.08 24.63 8.37
N ALA A 305 19.58 25.85 8.51
CA ALA A 305 20.39 27.03 8.17
C ALA A 305 21.72 26.92 8.95
N ARG A 306 22.85 26.94 8.22
CA ARG A 306 24.14 27.14 8.90
C ARG A 306 23.99 28.42 9.70
N ALA A 307 24.15 28.33 11.02
CA ALA A 307 24.31 29.52 11.83
C ALA A 307 25.44 30.36 11.18
N PRO A 308 25.25 31.69 11.03
CA PRO A 308 26.33 32.51 10.55
C PRO A 308 27.54 32.27 11.45
N ALA A 309 28.69 31.96 10.86
CA ALA A 309 29.93 31.88 11.60
C ALA A 309 30.11 33.23 12.31
N THR A 310 29.90 33.26 13.61
CA THR A 310 30.28 34.39 14.44
C THR A 310 31.81 34.48 14.35
N GLY A 311 32.28 35.28 13.44
CA GLY A 311 33.67 35.67 13.39
C GLY A 311 34.02 36.46 14.64
N ILE A 312 34.97 35.96 15.35
CA ILE A 312 35.71 36.66 16.39
C ILE A 312 36.89 37.33 15.67
#